data_1094f33cc1165983b4a1745a2a329ff1
#
_entry.id   1094f33cc1165983b4a1745a2a329ff1
#
_cell.length_a   1.000
_cell.length_b   1.000
_cell.length_c   1.000
_cell.angle_alpha   90.00
_cell.angle_beta   90.00
_cell.angle_gamma   90.00
#
_symmetry.space_group_name_H-M   'P 1'
#
loop_
_entity.id
_entity.type
_entity.pdbx_description
1 polymer ?
#
loop_
_entity_poly.entity_id
_entity_poly.type
_entity_poly.pdbx_seq_one_letter_code
_entity_poly.pdbx_strand_id
1 'polypeptide(L)'
;MALLISLLGPLVIESDERRLGKVPRKARALLAYLSAQAQGGRPVSRERLSDLLWPYQGSDQARHSLRNCLLELRRALGDSAGSHLAAEFANCRLQNVDVDVEHFERLARSSDRSDLLSAAELYRGEFLADFVIDSEPFQEWLAAERDRTLDLICSVL
;
A
#
# COMPACT_ATOMS: atom_id res chain seq x y z
N MET A 1 -4.10 -17.63 -4.12
CA MET A 1 -4.84 -16.92 -3.08
C MET A 1 -4.42 -15.48 -3.00
N ALA A 2 -5.35 -14.60 -2.78
CA ALA A 2 -5.06 -13.18 -2.74
C ALA A 2 -4.47 -12.77 -1.39
N LEU A 3 -3.56 -11.82 -1.43
CA LEU A 3 -3.04 -11.16 -0.25
C LEU A 3 -4.00 -10.01 0.08
N LEU A 4 -4.51 -9.98 1.29
CA LEU A 4 -5.44 -8.94 1.73
C LEU A 4 -4.68 -7.81 2.41
N ILE A 5 -4.84 -6.60 1.90
CA ILE A 5 -4.17 -5.42 2.43
C ILE A 5 -5.21 -4.38 2.79
N SER A 6 -5.22 -3.99 4.05
CA SER A 6 -6.12 -2.96 4.56
C SER A 6 -5.36 -1.68 4.82
N LEU A 7 -5.73 -0.62 4.13
CA LEU A 7 -5.11 0.70 4.23
C LEU A 7 -6.00 1.73 4.92
N LEU A 8 -7.31 1.45 5.02
CA LEU A 8 -8.26 2.36 5.67
C LEU A 8 -8.32 2.08 7.17
N GLY A 9 -7.44 2.71 7.90
CA GLY A 9 -7.16 2.47 9.30
C GLY A 9 -5.71 2.05 9.44
N PRO A 10 -5.32 1.44 10.58
CA PRO A 10 -3.98 0.89 10.70
C PRO A 10 -3.72 -0.15 9.62
N LEU A 11 -2.47 -0.21 9.12
CA LEU A 11 -2.10 -1.17 8.10
C LEU A 11 -2.26 -2.60 8.61
N VAL A 12 -3.03 -3.41 7.88
CA VAL A 12 -3.17 -4.84 8.16
C VAL A 12 -2.87 -5.61 6.88
N ILE A 13 -2.03 -6.62 7.02
CA ILE A 13 -1.62 -7.48 5.92
C ILE A 13 -2.00 -8.91 6.31
N GLU A 14 -2.83 -9.57 5.51
CA GLU A 14 -3.32 -10.91 5.79
C GLU A 14 -3.07 -11.84 4.60
N SER A 15 -2.58 -13.03 4.88
CA SER A 15 -2.39 -14.08 3.91
C SER A 15 -2.91 -15.39 4.50
N ASP A 16 -3.78 -16.10 3.78
CA ASP A 16 -4.35 -17.38 4.23
C ASP A 16 -4.96 -17.29 5.65
N GLU A 17 -5.72 -16.20 5.89
CA GLU A 17 -6.38 -15.92 7.18
C GLU A 17 -5.40 -15.64 8.32
N ARG A 18 -4.12 -15.48 8.03
CA ARG A 18 -3.10 -15.12 9.01
C ARG A 18 -2.63 -13.70 8.80
N ARG A 19 -2.57 -12.94 9.90
CA ARG A 19 -1.94 -11.63 9.87
C ARG A 19 -0.43 -11.80 9.80
N LEU A 20 0.21 -11.08 8.90
CA LEU A 20 1.65 -11.01 8.88
C LEU A 20 2.10 -10.10 10.01
N GLY A 21 2.95 -10.62 10.89
CA GLY A 21 3.31 -9.91 12.11
C GLY A 21 4.40 -8.89 11.92
N LYS A 22 5.61 -9.35 11.72
CA LYS A 22 6.79 -8.46 11.76
C LYS A 22 7.26 -8.11 10.36
N VAL A 23 6.74 -7.01 9.83
CA VAL A 23 7.24 -6.43 8.59
C VAL A 23 7.93 -5.12 8.96
N PRO A 24 9.20 -4.92 8.59
CA PRO A 24 9.90 -3.67 8.89
C PRO A 24 9.17 -2.45 8.36
N ARG A 25 9.35 -1.33 9.03
CA ARG A 25 8.56 -0.12 8.71
C ARG A 25 8.69 0.33 7.26
N LYS A 26 9.90 0.38 6.71
CA LYS A 26 10.10 0.78 5.31
C LYS A 26 9.48 -0.23 4.35
N ALA A 27 9.51 -1.52 4.69
CA ALA A 27 8.85 -2.54 3.88
C ALA A 27 7.33 -2.39 3.91
N ARG A 28 6.77 -2.00 5.05
CA ARG A 28 5.34 -1.68 5.14
C ARG A 28 4.98 -0.46 4.30
N ALA A 29 5.85 0.57 4.32
CA ALA A 29 5.66 1.75 3.48
C ALA A 29 5.68 1.39 1.99
N LEU A 30 6.63 0.56 1.60
CA LEU A 30 6.75 0.09 0.22
C LEU A 30 5.50 -0.70 -0.20
N LEU A 31 5.06 -1.61 0.64
CA LEU A 31 3.88 -2.41 0.37
C LEU A 31 2.63 -1.53 0.25
N ALA A 32 2.46 -0.59 1.16
CA ALA A 32 1.33 0.34 1.15
C ALA A 32 1.31 1.18 -0.13
N TYR A 33 2.46 1.71 -0.51
CA TYR A 33 2.55 2.54 -1.72
C TYR A 33 2.23 1.71 -2.97
N LEU A 34 2.83 0.52 -3.09
CA LEU A 34 2.56 -0.37 -4.23
C LEU A 34 1.09 -0.81 -4.26
N SER A 35 0.50 -1.06 -3.08
CA SER A 35 -0.91 -1.44 -2.99
C SER A 35 -1.82 -0.34 -3.52
N ALA A 36 -1.53 0.91 -3.17
CA ALA A 36 -2.30 2.06 -3.64
C ALA A 36 -2.16 2.26 -5.16
N GLN A 37 -1.06 1.78 -5.75
CA GLN A 37 -0.82 1.84 -7.19
C GLN A 37 -1.28 0.59 -7.92
N ALA A 38 -1.79 -0.39 -7.20
CA ALA A 38 -2.10 -1.71 -7.76
C ALA A 38 -3.37 -1.75 -8.61
N GLN A 39 -4.15 -0.68 -8.66
CA GLN A 39 -5.33 -0.62 -9.54
C GLN A 39 -4.92 -0.92 -10.98
N GLY A 40 -5.09 -2.18 -11.39
CA GLY A 40 -4.66 -2.64 -12.70
C GLY A 40 -3.22 -3.15 -12.75
N GLY A 41 -2.59 -3.39 -11.59
CA GLY A 41 -1.23 -3.92 -11.53
C GLY A 41 -0.18 -2.95 -12.05
N ARG A 42 -0.35 -1.66 -11.81
CA ARG A 42 0.53 -0.63 -12.33
C ARG A 42 1.94 -0.74 -11.75
N PRO A 43 2.96 -0.93 -12.60
CA PRO A 43 4.34 -0.99 -12.12
C PRO A 43 4.85 0.39 -11.71
N VAL A 44 5.74 0.41 -10.72
CA VAL A 44 6.41 1.63 -10.26
C VAL A 44 7.91 1.43 -10.43
N SER A 45 8.61 2.42 -10.99
CA SER A 45 10.03 2.31 -11.21
C SER A 45 10.80 2.21 -9.89
N ARG A 46 11.88 1.47 -9.91
CA ARG A 46 12.76 1.36 -8.74
C ARG A 46 13.35 2.71 -8.35
N GLU A 47 13.66 3.54 -9.34
CA GLU A 47 14.17 4.88 -9.11
C GLU A 47 13.16 5.71 -8.32
N ARG A 48 11.89 5.68 -8.73
CA ARG A 48 10.83 6.40 -8.01
C ARG A 48 10.67 5.90 -6.59
N LEU A 49 10.71 4.59 -6.39
CA LEU A 49 10.61 3.99 -5.05
C LEU A 49 11.79 4.38 -4.18
N SER A 50 12.99 4.41 -4.73
CA SER A 50 14.19 4.83 -4.01
C SER A 50 14.09 6.28 -3.57
N ASP A 51 13.65 7.17 -4.45
CA ASP A 51 13.48 8.58 -4.15
C ASP A 51 12.37 8.81 -3.12
N LEU A 52 11.33 8.00 -3.18
CA LEU A 52 10.20 8.11 -2.26
C LEU A 52 10.56 7.69 -0.85
N LEU A 53 11.32 6.59 -0.70
CA LEU A 53 11.55 5.99 0.61
C LEU A 53 12.89 6.38 1.23
N TRP A 54 13.87 6.73 0.41
CA TRP A 54 15.20 7.12 0.88
C TRP A 54 15.68 8.42 0.19
N PRO A 55 14.94 9.52 0.34
CA PRO A 55 15.27 10.77 -0.37
C PRO A 55 16.56 11.41 0.10
N TYR A 56 17.04 11.05 1.30
CA TYR A 56 18.23 11.65 1.89
C TYR A 56 19.50 10.84 1.65
N GLN A 57 19.39 9.71 0.95
CA GLN A 57 20.54 8.89 0.58
C GLN A 57 20.99 9.20 -0.85
N GLY A 58 22.28 8.98 -1.12
CA GLY A 58 22.77 9.04 -2.50
C GLY A 58 22.14 7.92 -3.35
N SER A 59 22.15 8.09 -4.66
CA SER A 59 21.49 7.17 -5.59
C SER A 59 21.88 5.71 -5.40
N ASP A 60 23.17 5.43 -5.25
CA ASP A 60 23.65 4.05 -5.10
C ASP A 60 23.20 3.44 -3.77
N GLN A 61 23.27 4.23 -2.70
CA GLN A 61 22.84 3.78 -1.38
C GLN A 61 21.34 3.56 -1.34
N ALA A 62 20.56 4.45 -1.94
CA ALA A 62 19.11 4.31 -2.00
C ALA A 62 18.69 3.06 -2.76
N ARG A 63 19.37 2.76 -3.88
CA ARG A 63 19.12 1.52 -4.62
C ARG A 63 19.44 0.28 -3.80
N HIS A 64 20.52 0.32 -3.03
CA HIS A 64 20.89 -0.77 -2.14
C HIS A 64 19.85 -0.94 -1.03
N SER A 65 19.40 0.16 -0.45
CA SER A 65 18.34 0.15 0.58
C SER A 65 17.05 -0.45 0.04
N LEU A 66 16.66 -0.08 -1.17
CA LEU A 66 15.46 -0.65 -1.82
C LEU A 66 15.60 -2.15 -2.03
N ARG A 67 16.77 -2.60 -2.50
CA ARG A 67 17.02 -4.02 -2.71
C ARG A 67 16.86 -4.80 -1.41
N ASN A 68 17.44 -4.28 -0.32
CA ASN A 68 17.31 -4.92 0.99
C ASN A 68 15.86 -4.91 1.47
N CYS A 69 15.16 -3.81 1.27
CA CYS A 69 13.76 -3.69 1.64
C CYS A 69 12.89 -4.71 0.89
N LEU A 70 13.14 -4.90 -0.39
CA LEU A 70 12.43 -5.91 -1.19
C LEU A 70 12.71 -7.32 -0.68
N LEU A 71 13.94 -7.61 -0.27
CA LEU A 71 14.28 -8.90 0.34
C LEU A 71 13.54 -9.11 1.64
N GLU A 72 13.48 -8.10 2.49
CA GLU A 72 12.74 -8.17 3.76
C GLU A 72 11.26 -8.41 3.52
N LEU A 73 10.69 -7.73 2.54
CA LEU A 73 9.29 -7.92 2.18
C LEU A 73 9.03 -9.33 1.66
N ARG A 74 9.92 -9.86 0.82
CA ARG A 74 9.79 -11.23 0.33
C ARG A 74 9.85 -12.24 1.47
N ARG A 75 10.73 -12.03 2.44
CA ARG A 75 10.81 -12.90 3.61
C ARG A 75 9.53 -12.86 4.43
N ALA A 76 8.97 -11.67 4.60
CA ALA A 76 7.71 -11.51 5.35
C ALA A 76 6.55 -12.20 4.65
N LEU A 77 6.48 -12.15 3.32
CA LEU A 77 5.43 -12.79 2.53
C LEU A 77 5.62 -14.30 2.43
N GLY A 78 6.83 -14.78 2.66
CA GLY A 78 7.12 -16.20 2.66
C GLY A 78 7.06 -16.85 1.28
N ASP A 79 6.59 -18.10 1.22
CA ASP A 79 6.57 -18.89 -0.02
C ASP A 79 5.67 -18.30 -1.11
N SER A 80 4.71 -17.48 -0.73
CA SER A 80 3.79 -16.84 -1.68
C SER A 80 4.33 -15.55 -2.28
N ALA A 81 5.52 -15.10 -1.87
CA ALA A 81 6.08 -13.81 -2.31
C ALA A 81 6.14 -13.68 -3.83
N GLY A 82 6.53 -14.73 -4.54
CA GLY A 82 6.61 -14.72 -5.99
C GLY A 82 5.27 -14.51 -6.68
N SER A 83 4.16 -14.87 -6.02
CA SER A 83 2.81 -14.68 -6.53
C SER A 83 2.31 -13.25 -6.35
N HIS A 84 2.88 -12.50 -5.40
CA HIS A 84 2.36 -11.19 -5.01
C HIS A 84 3.28 -10.04 -5.37
N LEU A 85 4.58 -10.24 -5.35
CA LEU A 85 5.55 -9.19 -5.61
C LEU A 85 6.36 -9.50 -6.87
N ALA A 86 6.12 -8.74 -7.92
CA ALA A 86 6.89 -8.82 -9.14
C ALA A 86 7.93 -7.70 -9.14
N ALA A 87 9.18 -8.04 -8.86
CA ALA A 87 10.28 -7.08 -8.82
C ALA A 87 11.21 -7.38 -9.99
N GLU A 88 11.06 -6.59 -11.05
CA GLU A 88 11.89 -6.70 -12.24
C GLU A 88 13.07 -5.75 -12.15
N PHE A 89 13.93 -5.77 -13.15
CA PHE A 89 15.15 -4.96 -13.16
C PHE A 89 14.86 -3.46 -12.97
N ALA A 90 13.84 -2.94 -13.63
CA ALA A 90 13.53 -1.50 -13.59
C ALA A 90 12.30 -1.17 -12.77
N ASN A 91 11.39 -2.11 -12.54
CA ASN A 91 10.07 -1.84 -11.96
C ASN A 91 9.69 -2.85 -10.90
N CYS A 92 8.79 -2.40 -10.00
CA CYS A 92 8.14 -3.29 -9.04
C CYS A 92 6.64 -3.10 -9.12
N ARG A 93 5.88 -4.17 -8.91
CA ARG A 93 4.43 -4.10 -8.82
C ARG A 93 3.91 -5.21 -7.92
N LEU A 94 2.69 -5.02 -7.45
CA LEU A 94 1.97 -6.08 -6.74
C LEU A 94 0.96 -6.73 -7.67
N GLN A 95 0.67 -7.99 -7.40
CA GLN A 95 -0.32 -8.77 -8.13
C GLN A 95 -0.99 -9.74 -7.16
N ASN A 96 -2.19 -10.21 -7.49
CA ASN A 96 -2.97 -11.09 -6.62
C ASN A 96 -3.17 -10.51 -5.23
N VAL A 97 -3.45 -9.20 -5.17
CA VAL A 97 -3.71 -8.49 -3.92
C VAL A 97 -5.14 -7.99 -3.93
N ASP A 98 -5.75 -7.98 -2.76
CA ASP A 98 -7.07 -7.44 -2.53
C ASP A 98 -6.91 -6.28 -1.55
N VAL A 99 -7.18 -5.06 -2.02
CA VAL A 99 -6.92 -3.84 -1.29
C VAL A 99 -8.23 -3.15 -0.95
N ASP A 100 -8.46 -2.87 0.33
CA ASP A 100 -9.72 -2.29 0.80
C ASP A 100 -10.02 -0.93 0.19
N VAL A 101 -9.00 -0.08 -0.02
CA VAL A 101 -9.20 1.25 -0.58
C VAL A 101 -9.75 1.19 -2.01
N GLU A 102 -9.37 0.19 -2.78
CA GLU A 102 -9.88 -0.01 -4.13
C GLU A 102 -11.39 -0.30 -4.12
N HIS A 103 -11.81 -1.21 -3.26
CA HIS A 103 -13.23 -1.52 -3.08
C HIS A 103 -13.99 -0.31 -2.55
N PHE A 104 -13.42 0.38 -1.58
CA PHE A 104 -14.01 1.57 -0.99
C PHE A 104 -14.29 2.64 -2.04
N GLU A 105 -13.32 2.94 -2.90
CA GLU A 105 -13.47 3.96 -3.92
C GLU A 105 -14.57 3.60 -4.94
N ARG A 106 -14.60 2.36 -5.35
CA ARG A 106 -15.62 1.88 -6.29
C ARG A 106 -17.01 1.99 -5.68
N LEU A 107 -17.17 1.54 -4.44
CA LEU A 107 -18.44 1.56 -3.75
C LEU A 107 -18.89 2.99 -3.39
N ALA A 108 -17.95 3.84 -3.02
CA ALA A 108 -18.24 5.24 -2.65
C ALA A 108 -18.75 6.06 -3.84
N ARG A 109 -18.41 5.67 -5.06
CA ARG A 109 -18.84 6.35 -6.28
C ARG A 109 -20.14 5.78 -6.86
N SER A 110 -20.69 4.75 -6.25
CA SER A 110 -21.94 4.16 -6.67
C SER A 110 -23.13 5.03 -6.31
N SER A 111 -24.23 4.90 -7.05
CA SER A 111 -25.49 5.54 -6.71
C SER A 111 -26.41 4.62 -5.90
N ASP A 112 -26.03 3.35 -5.73
CA ASP A 112 -26.78 2.36 -4.98
C ASP A 112 -26.52 2.52 -3.49
N ARG A 113 -27.60 2.66 -2.72
CA ARG A 113 -27.52 2.84 -1.25
C ARG A 113 -26.79 1.68 -0.57
N SER A 114 -27.02 0.46 -1.01
CA SER A 114 -26.35 -0.73 -0.46
C SER A 114 -24.83 -0.65 -0.63
N ASP A 115 -24.38 -0.18 -1.80
CA ASP A 115 -22.95 0.01 -2.07
C ASP A 115 -22.37 1.11 -1.18
N LEU A 116 -23.10 2.20 -0.97
CA LEU A 116 -22.65 3.30 -0.12
C LEU A 116 -22.51 2.87 1.33
N LEU A 117 -23.43 2.05 1.82
CA LEU A 117 -23.34 1.49 3.17
C LEU A 117 -22.12 0.58 3.31
N SER A 118 -21.86 -0.25 2.31
CA SER A 118 -20.68 -1.11 2.29
C SER A 118 -19.39 -0.30 2.27
N ALA A 119 -19.37 0.82 1.54
CA ALA A 119 -18.22 1.72 1.53
C ALA A 119 -17.97 2.30 2.92
N ALA A 120 -19.03 2.72 3.61
CA ALA A 120 -18.91 3.28 4.96
C ALA A 120 -18.32 2.25 5.94
N GLU A 121 -18.69 0.99 5.80
CA GLU A 121 -18.14 -0.08 6.65
C GLU A 121 -16.66 -0.35 6.40
N LEU A 122 -16.18 -0.13 5.18
CA LEU A 122 -14.76 -0.31 4.85
C LEU A 122 -13.88 0.77 5.44
N TYR A 123 -14.42 1.98 5.66
CA TYR A 123 -13.65 3.08 6.20
C TYR A 123 -13.58 2.98 7.72
N ARG A 124 -12.57 2.26 8.20
CA ARG A 124 -12.37 2.01 9.64
C ARG A 124 -11.56 3.09 10.34
N GLY A 125 -10.91 3.95 9.56
CA GLY A 125 -10.10 5.03 10.10
C GLY A 125 -9.32 5.70 8.99
N GLU A 126 -8.49 6.67 9.38
CA GLU A 126 -7.65 7.42 8.47
C GLU A 126 -6.74 6.49 7.66
N PHE A 127 -6.54 6.80 6.38
CA PHE A 127 -5.63 6.05 5.50
C PHE A 127 -4.26 5.92 6.17
N LEU A 128 -3.78 4.69 6.34
CA LEU A 128 -2.54 4.35 7.07
C LEU A 128 -2.46 5.08 8.43
N ALA A 129 -3.46 4.88 9.27
CA ALA A 129 -3.52 5.51 10.59
C ALA A 129 -2.25 5.23 11.40
N ASP A 130 -1.74 6.25 12.06
CA ASP A 130 -0.56 6.19 12.95
C ASP A 130 0.72 5.72 12.26
N PHE A 131 0.82 5.89 10.94
CA PHE A 131 1.99 5.46 10.18
C PHE A 131 2.85 6.66 9.80
N VAL A 132 4.13 6.62 10.19
CA VAL A 132 5.11 7.67 9.89
C VAL A 132 6.44 7.05 9.52
N ILE A 133 7.08 7.55 8.47
CA ILE A 133 8.47 7.22 8.16
C ILE A 133 9.27 8.50 7.95
N ASP A 134 10.58 8.37 8.02
CA ASP A 134 11.50 9.49 7.81
C ASP A 134 11.68 9.75 6.31
N SER A 135 10.64 10.28 5.69
CA SER A 135 10.67 10.68 4.29
C SER A 135 9.59 11.72 4.03
N GLU A 136 10.01 12.92 3.69
CA GLU A 136 9.08 14.00 3.34
C GLU A 136 8.24 13.65 2.11
N PRO A 137 8.80 13.15 1.00
CA PRO A 137 7.98 12.77 -0.16
C PRO A 137 6.91 11.73 0.15
N PHE A 138 7.24 10.74 0.99
CA PHE A 138 6.26 9.73 1.39
C PHE A 138 5.15 10.36 2.23
N GLN A 139 5.51 11.21 3.19
CA GLN A 139 4.53 11.85 4.06
C GLN A 139 3.63 12.82 3.29
N GLU A 140 4.13 13.47 2.24
CA GLU A 140 3.32 14.29 1.35
C GLU A 140 2.32 13.43 0.56
N TRP A 141 2.77 12.30 0.02
CA TRP A 141 1.89 11.36 -0.65
C TRP A 141 0.82 10.85 0.30
N LEU A 142 1.23 10.49 1.51
CA LEU A 142 0.31 9.99 2.54
C LEU A 142 -0.76 11.03 2.90
N ALA A 143 -0.37 12.29 3.05
CA ALA A 143 -1.31 13.37 3.36
C ALA A 143 -2.35 13.53 2.23
N ALA A 144 -1.91 13.45 0.97
CA ALA A 144 -2.81 13.56 -0.17
C ALA A 144 -3.81 12.39 -0.21
N GLU A 145 -3.35 11.18 0.08
CA GLU A 145 -4.22 10.00 0.12
C GLU A 145 -5.23 10.09 1.27
N ARG A 146 -4.80 10.61 2.42
CA ARG A 146 -5.70 10.84 3.57
C ARG A 146 -6.80 11.84 3.22
N ASP A 147 -6.44 12.94 2.58
CA ASP A 147 -7.42 13.95 2.17
C ASP A 147 -8.41 13.38 1.15
N ARG A 148 -7.92 12.65 0.18
CA ARG A 148 -8.74 12.07 -0.87
C ARG A 148 -9.75 11.06 -0.32
N THR A 149 -9.31 10.18 0.57
CA THR A 149 -10.20 9.17 1.17
C THR A 149 -11.17 9.80 2.16
N LEU A 150 -10.74 10.84 2.88
CA LEU A 150 -11.63 11.57 3.79
C LEU A 150 -12.74 12.28 3.01
N ASP A 151 -12.41 12.93 1.89
CA ASP A 151 -13.40 13.57 1.04
C ASP A 151 -14.43 12.56 0.52
N LEU A 152 -13.98 11.37 0.14
CA LEU A 152 -14.88 10.33 -0.34
C LEU A 152 -15.82 9.84 0.77
N ILE A 153 -15.31 9.60 1.98
CA ILE A 153 -16.20 9.13 3.06
C ILE A 153 -17.20 10.21 3.46
N CYS A 154 -16.78 11.47 3.45
CA CYS A 154 -17.69 12.58 3.72
C CYS A 154 -18.80 12.66 2.68
N SER A 155 -18.52 12.33 1.43
CA SER A 155 -19.53 12.36 0.37
C SER A 155 -20.53 11.20 0.49
N VAL A 156 -20.13 10.11 1.13
CA VAL A 156 -20.99 8.93 1.35
C VAL A 156 -21.97 9.17 2.50
N LEU A 157 -21.54 9.92 3.49
CA LEU A 157 -22.36 10.22 4.68
C LEU A 157 -23.31 11.43 4.39
#